data_2d2acaefd1af826265b6fcd664839376
#
_entry.id   2d2acaefd1af826265b6fcd664839376
#
_cell.length_a   1.000
_cell.length_b   1.000
_cell.length_c   1.000
_cell.angle_alpha   90.00
_cell.angle_beta   90.00
_cell.angle_gamma   90.00
#
_symmetry.space_group_name_H-M   'P 1'
#
loop_
_entity.id
_entity.type
_entity.pdbx_description
1 polymer ?
#
loop_
_entity_poly.entity_id
_entity_poly.type
_entity_poly.pdbx_seq_one_letter_code
_entity_poly.pdbx_strand_id
1 'polypeptide(L)'
;SFWSNMDSSPAKNTWSGYSFEQVCLHHIKQIKSKLSILGVLSNTYSWFSKPFVDKDGSEWNGGQIDMLIDRKDDVINICEMKFVSSEFEITEKYDEHLRERDALFKKVTKTRKALHHTFVTTYGVKKNKYSGIVQNEVTMDDLFENA
;
A
#
# COMPACT_ATOMS: atom_id res chain seq x y z
N SER A 1 -24.52 -1.07 8.36
CA SER A 1 -23.24 -1.39 9.00
C SER A 1 -22.44 -0.11 9.25
N PHE A 2 -21.43 -0.22 10.09
CA PHE A 2 -20.52 0.91 10.36
C PHE A 2 -19.93 1.49 9.06
N TRP A 3 -19.51 0.63 8.17
CA TRP A 3 -18.84 1.03 6.93
C TRP A 3 -19.80 1.71 5.94
N SER A 4 -21.02 1.21 5.83
CA SER A 4 -22.00 1.74 4.89
C SER A 4 -22.61 3.08 5.32
N ASN A 5 -22.48 3.43 6.60
CA ASN A 5 -23.04 4.66 7.15
C ASN A 5 -22.03 5.81 7.24
N MET A 6 -20.83 5.62 6.73
CA MET A 6 -19.81 6.66 6.71
C MET A 6 -20.17 7.73 5.69
N ASP A 7 -20.16 8.97 6.15
CA ASP A 7 -20.43 10.06 5.24
C ASP A 7 -19.12 10.50 4.53
N SER A 8 -19.24 11.29 3.49
CA SER A 8 -18.12 11.67 2.64
C SER A 8 -17.42 12.97 3.04
N SER A 9 -17.64 13.47 4.26
CA SER A 9 -16.96 14.70 4.69
C SER A 9 -15.45 14.47 4.80
N PRO A 10 -14.61 15.47 4.47
CA PRO A 10 -13.15 15.32 4.54
C PRO A 10 -12.65 14.90 5.91
N ALA A 11 -13.23 15.42 6.99
CA ALA A 11 -12.83 15.07 8.34
C ALA A 11 -13.12 13.59 8.67
N LYS A 12 -14.31 13.11 8.30
CA LYS A 12 -14.70 11.71 8.50
C LYS A 12 -13.89 10.80 7.61
N ASN A 13 -13.62 11.19 6.36
CA ASN A 13 -12.81 10.39 5.45
C ASN A 13 -11.39 10.23 5.97
N THR A 14 -10.79 11.28 6.55
CA THR A 14 -9.45 11.21 7.13
C THR A 14 -9.43 10.26 8.33
N TRP A 15 -10.41 10.40 9.22
CA TRP A 15 -10.50 9.53 10.39
C TRP A 15 -10.76 8.08 9.99
N SER A 16 -11.64 7.85 9.02
CA SER A 16 -11.95 6.50 8.52
C SER A 16 -10.75 5.86 7.83
N GLY A 17 -9.98 6.65 7.05
CA GLY A 17 -8.73 6.18 6.45
C GLY A 17 -7.73 5.73 7.48
N TYR A 18 -7.53 6.50 8.54
CA TYR A 18 -6.65 6.13 9.64
C TYR A 18 -7.14 4.86 10.34
N SER A 19 -8.44 4.77 10.61
CA SER A 19 -9.03 3.58 11.24
C SER A 19 -8.87 2.34 10.37
N PHE A 20 -9.02 2.49 9.05
CA PHE A 20 -8.82 1.39 8.11
C PHE A 20 -7.37 0.92 8.10
N GLU A 21 -6.42 1.84 8.15
CA GLU A 21 -5.00 1.48 8.27
C GLU A 21 -4.74 0.66 9.53
N GLN A 22 -5.36 1.04 10.66
CA GLN A 22 -5.24 0.28 11.90
C GLN A 22 -5.85 -1.12 11.77
N VAL A 23 -7.00 -1.24 11.10
CA VAL A 23 -7.59 -2.54 10.81
C VAL A 23 -6.63 -3.40 10.00
N CYS A 24 -6.02 -2.85 8.96
CA CYS A 24 -5.03 -3.57 8.14
C CYS A 24 -3.84 -4.04 8.97
N LEU A 25 -3.30 -3.15 9.83
CA LEU A 25 -2.17 -3.48 10.69
C LEU A 25 -2.49 -4.60 11.69
N HIS A 26 -3.74 -4.68 12.13
CA HIS A 26 -4.19 -5.75 13.03
C HIS A 26 -4.57 -7.04 12.28
N HIS A 27 -4.58 -7.03 10.95
CA HIS A 27 -4.99 -8.15 10.12
C HIS A 27 -3.90 -8.57 9.11
N ILE A 28 -2.63 -8.35 9.47
CA ILE A 28 -1.50 -8.71 8.61
C ILE A 28 -1.49 -10.20 8.26
N LYS A 29 -1.90 -11.05 9.18
CA LYS A 29 -1.97 -12.50 8.93
C LYS A 29 -2.94 -12.80 7.80
N GLN A 30 -4.11 -12.15 7.78
CA GLN A 30 -5.11 -12.32 6.73
C GLN A 30 -4.60 -11.78 5.38
N ILE A 31 -3.89 -10.66 5.41
CA ILE A 31 -3.26 -10.12 4.19
C ILE A 31 -2.26 -11.14 3.65
N LYS A 32 -1.37 -11.66 4.48
CA LYS A 32 -0.39 -12.67 4.06
C LYS A 32 -1.06 -13.95 3.57
N SER A 33 -2.17 -14.35 4.20
CA SER A 33 -2.94 -15.50 3.76
C SER A 33 -3.50 -15.30 2.36
N LYS A 34 -4.11 -14.15 2.11
CA LYS A 34 -4.64 -13.80 0.78
C LYS A 34 -3.54 -13.77 -0.29
N LEU A 35 -2.35 -13.32 0.06
CA LEU A 35 -1.19 -13.29 -0.82
C LEU A 35 -0.50 -14.65 -0.96
N SER A 36 -0.96 -15.67 -0.22
CA SER A 36 -0.36 -17.01 -0.19
C SER A 36 1.11 -17.00 0.26
N ILE A 37 1.44 -16.17 1.24
CA ILE A 37 2.82 -16.01 1.73
C ILE A 37 2.98 -16.29 3.22
N LEU A 38 2.01 -16.95 3.86
CA LEU A 38 2.13 -17.30 5.29
C LEU A 38 3.36 -18.15 5.58
N GLY A 39 3.79 -18.99 4.65
CA GLY A 39 4.97 -19.82 4.79
C GLY A 39 6.28 -19.15 4.42
N VAL A 40 6.26 -17.89 3.99
CA VAL A 40 7.43 -17.13 3.60
C VAL A 40 7.88 -16.27 4.78
N LEU A 41 9.15 -16.40 5.18
CA LEU A 41 9.72 -15.51 6.19
C LEU A 41 9.69 -14.06 5.70
N SER A 42 9.22 -13.17 6.54
CA SER A 42 9.10 -11.75 6.19
C SER A 42 9.12 -10.87 7.43
N ASN A 43 9.41 -9.60 7.21
CA ASN A 43 9.27 -8.55 8.22
C ASN A 43 8.29 -7.51 7.69
N THR A 44 7.39 -7.05 8.55
CA THR A 44 6.42 -6.02 8.21
C THR A 44 6.77 -4.74 8.96
N TYR A 45 6.90 -3.64 8.23
CA TYR A 45 7.25 -2.35 8.83
C TYR A 45 6.79 -1.19 7.94
N SER A 46 6.88 0.02 8.48
CA SER A 46 6.70 1.26 7.72
C SER A 46 8.06 1.81 7.31
N TRP A 47 8.08 2.70 6.31
CA TRP A 47 9.31 3.30 5.83
C TRP A 47 9.11 4.78 5.56
N PHE A 48 10.15 5.56 5.78
CA PHE A 48 10.10 7.01 5.63
C PHE A 48 11.47 7.54 5.19
N SER A 49 11.46 8.52 4.30
CA SER A 49 12.65 9.28 3.91
C SER A 49 12.33 10.77 3.89
N LYS A 50 13.20 11.57 4.49
CA LYS A 50 13.15 13.02 4.36
C LYS A 50 13.64 13.44 2.97
N PRO A 51 13.26 14.63 2.50
CA PRO A 51 13.89 15.20 1.30
C PRO A 51 15.41 15.33 1.48
N PHE A 52 16.16 15.15 0.41
CA PHE A 52 17.61 15.24 0.44
C PHE A 52 18.17 15.62 -0.92
N VAL A 53 19.44 16.02 -0.93
CA VAL A 53 20.20 16.31 -2.15
C VAL A 53 21.23 15.20 -2.33
N ASP A 54 21.26 14.61 -3.50
CA ASP A 54 22.17 13.52 -3.86
C ASP A 54 23.59 14.06 -4.11
N LYS A 55 24.55 13.17 -4.22
CA LYS A 55 25.95 13.50 -4.50
C LYS A 55 26.14 14.24 -5.82
N ASP A 56 25.29 13.97 -6.80
CA ASP A 56 25.34 14.64 -8.12
C ASP A 56 24.56 15.95 -8.16
N GLY A 57 24.02 16.41 -7.03
CA GLY A 57 23.24 17.62 -6.93
C GLY A 57 21.76 17.47 -7.21
N SER A 58 21.28 16.25 -7.51
CA SER A 58 19.86 16.00 -7.73
C SER A 58 19.07 16.14 -6.44
N GLU A 59 17.94 16.84 -6.50
CA GLU A 59 17.03 17.02 -5.38
C GLU A 59 16.00 15.89 -5.38
N TRP A 60 15.82 15.27 -4.22
CA TRP A 60 14.83 14.22 -4.02
C TRP A 60 13.80 14.67 -3.02
N ASN A 61 12.53 14.55 -3.37
CA ASN A 61 11.44 14.72 -2.42
C ASN A 61 11.46 13.54 -1.45
N GLY A 62 10.98 13.77 -0.23
CA GLY A 62 10.80 12.69 0.71
C GLY A 62 9.61 11.81 0.32
N GLY A 63 9.42 10.74 1.06
CA GLY A 63 8.29 9.85 0.85
C GLY A 63 8.11 8.92 2.03
N GLN A 64 6.95 8.27 2.05
CA GLN A 64 6.68 7.28 3.08
C GLN A 64 5.85 6.12 2.54
N ILE A 65 6.00 4.99 3.19
CA ILE A 65 5.21 3.78 2.95
C ILE A 65 4.66 3.37 4.31
N ASP A 66 3.34 3.35 4.45
CA ASP A 66 2.70 3.07 5.73
C ASP A 66 2.84 1.62 6.15
N MET A 67 2.85 0.70 5.19
CA MET A 67 3.07 -0.71 5.46
C MET A 67 3.74 -1.38 4.27
N LEU A 68 4.81 -2.13 4.55
CA LEU A 68 5.42 -3.00 3.55
C LEU A 68 5.75 -4.36 4.19
N ILE A 69 5.78 -5.38 3.36
CA ILE A 69 6.13 -6.73 3.76
C ILE A 69 7.41 -7.11 3.03
N ASP A 70 8.52 -7.11 3.76
CA ASP A 70 9.83 -7.42 3.20
C ASP A 70 10.06 -8.93 3.32
N ARG A 71 9.98 -9.62 2.20
CA ARG A 71 9.99 -11.08 2.12
C ARG A 71 11.39 -11.61 1.85
N LYS A 72 11.68 -12.79 2.39
CA LYS A 72 12.96 -13.46 2.15
C LYS A 72 13.05 -14.11 0.76
N ASP A 73 11.95 -14.16 0.00
CA ASP A 73 11.93 -14.67 -1.37
C ASP A 73 12.11 -13.58 -2.44
N ASP A 74 12.81 -12.50 -2.08
CA ASP A 74 13.22 -11.42 -2.98
C ASP A 74 12.08 -10.54 -3.50
N VAL A 75 11.01 -10.42 -2.75
CA VAL A 75 9.87 -9.54 -3.05
C VAL A 75 9.58 -8.64 -1.85
N ILE A 76 9.23 -7.39 -2.12
CA ILE A 76 8.67 -6.49 -1.12
C ILE A 76 7.26 -6.12 -1.57
N ASN A 77 6.26 -6.47 -0.77
CA ASN A 77 4.90 -6.01 -1.01
C ASN A 77 4.75 -4.62 -0.41
N ILE A 78 4.49 -3.63 -1.26
CA ILE A 78 4.22 -2.26 -0.82
C ILE A 78 2.72 -2.13 -0.74
N CYS A 79 2.19 -2.02 0.48
CA CYS A 79 0.75 -2.06 0.72
C CYS A 79 0.17 -0.66 0.68
N GLU A 80 -0.79 -0.46 -0.23
CA GLU A 80 -1.58 0.75 -0.35
C GLU A 80 -2.94 0.49 0.28
N MET A 81 -3.22 1.13 1.40
CA MET A 81 -4.44 0.93 2.17
C MET A 81 -5.40 2.06 1.88
N LYS A 82 -6.51 1.76 1.16
CA LYS A 82 -7.46 2.76 0.69
C LYS A 82 -8.89 2.43 1.13
N PHE A 83 -9.43 3.28 1.99
CA PHE A 83 -10.82 3.18 2.44
C PHE A 83 -11.68 4.15 1.65
N VAL A 84 -12.45 3.60 0.70
CA VAL A 84 -13.29 4.41 -0.21
C VAL A 84 -14.66 3.76 -0.36
N SER A 85 -15.65 4.55 -0.80
CA SER A 85 -17.05 4.12 -0.89
C SER A 85 -17.41 3.35 -2.16
N SER A 86 -16.45 3.16 -3.06
CA SER A 86 -16.60 2.41 -4.31
C SER A 86 -15.24 1.78 -4.64
N GLU A 87 -15.11 1.18 -5.82
CA GLU A 87 -13.81 0.71 -6.27
C GLU A 87 -12.80 1.87 -6.27
N PHE A 88 -11.57 1.59 -5.86
CA PHE A 88 -10.51 2.61 -5.87
C PHE A 88 -10.02 2.84 -7.29
N GLU A 89 -10.00 4.10 -7.73
CA GLU A 89 -9.53 4.46 -9.06
C GLU A 89 -8.12 5.03 -9.01
N ILE A 90 -7.21 4.42 -9.77
CA ILE A 90 -5.85 4.93 -9.92
C ILE A 90 -5.87 5.97 -11.04
N THR A 91 -5.57 7.23 -10.67
CA THR A 91 -5.43 8.32 -11.62
C THR A 91 -4.01 8.35 -12.18
N GLU A 92 -3.80 9.09 -13.28
CA GLU A 92 -2.46 9.34 -13.83
C GLU A 92 -1.53 9.92 -12.77
N LYS A 93 -2.00 10.89 -12.03
CA LYS A 93 -1.21 11.56 -10.98
C LYS A 93 -0.83 10.59 -9.86
N TYR A 94 -1.75 9.71 -9.47
CA TYR A 94 -1.48 8.73 -8.43
C TYR A 94 -0.47 7.68 -8.92
N ASP A 95 -0.60 7.24 -10.17
CA ASP A 95 0.35 6.32 -10.78
C ASP A 95 1.76 6.94 -10.81
N GLU A 96 1.89 8.21 -11.20
CA GLU A 96 3.18 8.93 -11.17
C GLU A 96 3.74 8.98 -9.76
N HIS A 97 2.90 9.27 -8.78
CA HIS A 97 3.31 9.32 -7.36
C HIS A 97 3.88 7.96 -6.91
N LEU A 98 3.23 6.87 -7.26
CA LEU A 98 3.71 5.54 -6.90
C LEU A 98 5.06 5.23 -7.54
N ARG A 99 5.23 5.59 -8.82
CA ARG A 99 6.49 5.35 -9.54
C ARG A 99 7.63 6.19 -9.01
N GLU A 100 7.37 7.44 -8.66
CA GLU A 100 8.36 8.32 -8.03
C GLU A 100 8.78 7.80 -6.66
N ARG A 101 7.82 7.32 -5.86
CA ARG A 101 8.10 6.74 -4.55
C ARG A 101 8.90 5.45 -4.68
N ASP A 102 8.61 4.62 -5.68
CA ASP A 102 9.39 3.42 -5.95
C ASP A 102 10.85 3.78 -6.27
N ALA A 103 11.06 4.79 -7.11
CA ALA A 103 12.41 5.27 -7.45
C ALA A 103 13.15 5.74 -6.20
N LEU A 104 12.47 6.50 -5.34
CA LEU A 104 13.03 6.97 -4.07
C LEU A 104 13.40 5.80 -3.17
N PHE A 105 12.51 4.86 -3.01
CA PHE A 105 12.73 3.69 -2.16
C PHE A 105 13.95 2.88 -2.63
N LYS A 106 14.04 2.63 -3.91
CA LYS A 106 15.18 1.92 -4.51
C LYS A 106 16.49 2.71 -4.33
N LYS A 107 16.43 4.03 -4.49
CA LYS A 107 17.60 4.91 -4.32
C LYS A 107 18.12 4.85 -2.89
N VAL A 108 17.24 4.98 -1.91
CA VAL A 108 17.62 5.07 -0.49
C VAL A 108 18.01 3.70 0.07
N THR A 109 17.23 2.67 -0.18
CA THR A 109 17.46 1.33 0.39
C THR A 109 18.43 0.50 -0.42
N LYS A 110 18.64 0.85 -1.69
CA LYS A 110 19.47 0.08 -2.64
C LYS A 110 18.99 -1.36 -2.80
N THR A 111 17.72 -1.61 -2.54
CA THR A 111 17.16 -2.96 -2.66
C THR A 111 17.18 -3.44 -4.12
N ARG A 112 17.41 -4.73 -4.29
CA ARG A 112 17.29 -5.41 -5.59
C ARG A 112 16.03 -6.26 -5.66
N LYS A 113 15.24 -6.28 -4.60
CA LYS A 113 13.99 -7.04 -4.57
C LYS A 113 12.96 -6.44 -5.50
N ALA A 114 12.09 -7.29 -6.03
CA ALA A 114 10.94 -6.82 -6.81
C ALA A 114 9.96 -6.09 -5.89
N LEU A 115 9.43 -4.96 -6.34
CA LEU A 115 8.43 -4.21 -5.60
C LEU A 115 7.05 -4.56 -6.16
N HIS A 116 6.20 -5.17 -5.34
CA HIS A 116 4.85 -5.55 -5.70
C HIS A 116 3.86 -4.62 -5.00
N HIS A 117 3.17 -3.79 -5.77
CA HIS A 117 2.13 -2.94 -5.22
C HIS A 117 0.91 -3.79 -4.85
N THR A 118 0.58 -3.78 -3.57
CA THR A 118 -0.48 -4.58 -2.98
C THR A 118 -1.55 -3.65 -2.45
N PHE A 119 -2.70 -3.60 -3.12
CA PHE A 119 -3.78 -2.71 -2.72
C PHE A 119 -4.72 -3.42 -1.76
N VAL A 120 -4.85 -2.84 -0.58
CA VAL A 120 -5.82 -3.28 0.44
C VAL A 120 -6.93 -2.26 0.46
N THR A 121 -8.09 -2.60 -0.06
CA THR A 121 -9.17 -1.65 -0.29
C THR A 121 -10.50 -2.16 0.25
N THR A 122 -11.47 -1.27 0.33
CA THR A 122 -12.83 -1.64 0.73
C THR A 122 -13.49 -2.54 -0.32
N TYR A 123 -13.43 -2.14 -1.60
CA TYR A 123 -14.20 -2.77 -2.69
C TYR A 123 -13.39 -3.18 -3.92
N GLY A 124 -12.05 -3.19 -3.82
CA GLY A 124 -11.20 -3.53 -4.95
C GLY A 124 -10.74 -2.32 -5.75
N VAL A 125 -9.95 -2.56 -6.79
CA VAL A 125 -9.39 -1.52 -7.66
C VAL A 125 -10.10 -1.55 -9.01
N LYS A 126 -10.53 -0.38 -9.47
CA LYS A 126 -11.18 -0.23 -10.77
C LYS A 126 -10.19 -0.53 -11.89
N LYS A 127 -10.60 -1.33 -12.86
CA LYS A 127 -9.81 -1.61 -14.06
C LYS A 127 -9.74 -0.37 -14.94
N ASN A 128 -8.53 0.09 -15.23
CA ASN A 128 -8.28 1.19 -16.16
C ASN A 128 -6.85 1.09 -16.70
N LYS A 129 -6.42 2.08 -17.49
CA LYS A 129 -5.08 2.04 -18.11
C LYS A 129 -3.93 2.14 -17.12
N TYR A 130 -4.19 2.53 -15.86
CA TYR A 130 -3.18 2.63 -14.81
C TYR A 130 -3.20 1.45 -13.84
N SER A 131 -4.23 0.62 -13.87
CA SER A 131 -4.38 -0.47 -12.90
C SER A 131 -3.40 -1.61 -13.09
N GLY A 132 -2.62 -1.61 -14.17
CA GLY A 132 -1.58 -2.61 -14.39
C GLY A 132 -0.46 -2.60 -13.35
N ILE A 133 -0.29 -1.51 -12.60
CA ILE A 133 0.69 -1.44 -11.51
C ILE A 133 0.29 -2.31 -10.31
N VAL A 134 -0.97 -2.68 -10.21
CA VAL A 134 -1.49 -3.48 -9.09
C VAL A 134 -1.11 -4.94 -9.30
N GLN A 135 -0.22 -5.44 -8.43
CA GLN A 135 0.21 -6.84 -8.47
C GLN A 135 -0.73 -7.74 -7.68
N ASN A 136 -1.26 -7.23 -6.57
CA ASN A 136 -2.12 -7.98 -5.67
C ASN A 136 -3.23 -7.09 -5.15
N GLU A 137 -4.39 -7.69 -4.91
CA GLU A 137 -5.52 -7.02 -4.29
C GLU A 137 -6.00 -7.81 -3.09
N VAL A 138 -6.28 -7.09 -2.02
CA VAL A 138 -6.89 -7.61 -0.80
C VAL A 138 -8.08 -6.71 -0.51
N THR A 139 -9.26 -7.27 -0.30
CA THR A 139 -10.44 -6.46 0.03
C THR A 139 -10.74 -6.54 1.53
N MET A 140 -11.61 -5.67 1.98
CA MET A 140 -12.05 -5.68 3.38
C MET A 140 -12.61 -7.04 3.79
N ASP A 141 -13.36 -7.70 2.89
CA ASP A 141 -13.90 -9.03 3.18
C ASP A 141 -12.79 -10.05 3.47
N ASP A 142 -11.67 -9.98 2.74
CA ASP A 142 -10.53 -10.87 2.95
C ASP A 142 -9.92 -10.69 4.34
N LEU A 143 -9.97 -9.48 4.92
CA LEU A 143 -9.38 -9.20 6.22
C LEU A 143 -10.11 -9.94 7.36
N PHE A 144 -11.35 -10.30 7.15
CA PHE A 144 -12.18 -10.95 8.16
C PHE A 144 -12.38 -12.44 7.91
N GLU A 145 -11.69 -13.00 6.93
CA GLU A 145 -11.65 -14.44 6.71
C GLU A 145 -10.67 -15.11 7.68
N ASN A 146 -10.87 -16.39 7.91
CA ASN A 146 -9.91 -17.18 8.69
C ASN A 146 -8.63 -17.38 7.89
N ALA A 147 -7.51 -17.06 8.53
CA ALA A 147 -6.20 -17.23 7.90
C ALA A 147 -5.67 -18.66 8.11
#